data_7f58bbf72b83cc205b9693fdf52e282c
#
_entry.id   7f58bbf72b83cc205b9693fdf52e282c
#
_cell.length_a   1.000
_cell.length_b   1.000
_cell.length_c   1.000
_cell.angle_alpha   90.00
_cell.angle_beta   90.00
_cell.angle_gamma   90.00
#
_symmetry.space_group_name_H-M   'P 1'
#
loop_
_entity.id
_entity.type
_entity.pdbx_description
1 polymer ?
#
loop_
_entity_poly.entity_id
_entity_poly.type
_entity_poly.pdbx_seq_one_letter_code
_entity_poly.pdbx_strand_id
1 'polypeptide(L)'
;RGITWLSLEKNEQDPQKLLQLLKVFPLKFNCDAENPQLFVGDADVNESIRSIEVTERVSHIAAIPEIRHELLSIQRQYIKNAPRGIVVEGRDIGNVVAPESPLKLYLTADLEARALRREAEVTGVSAVEVKNSLDGRDLIDSTRKVSPLAMASDAVLIDSTLLNLEETVERVWELLRERNLLGLPIVGILGRPNVGKSTLINRFIGRREAIVEDTPGVTRDRVQYECEWGGRRFIVMDTGGWESKPDGISVQVSAGAELAMEQSDVLCFVVDAQIGALDEDDVLVQELRKAKKPILLIANKVDS
;
A
#
# COMPACT_ATOMS: atom_id res chain seq x y z
N ARG A 1 -12.39 9.13 -12.54
CA ARG A 1 -13.74 8.79 -12.10
C ARG A 1 -14.27 9.74 -11.03
N GLY A 2 -13.51 10.07 -9.96
CA GLY A 2 -13.96 11.01 -8.91
C GLY A 2 -14.38 12.38 -9.44
N ILE A 3 -13.60 12.97 -10.36
CA ILE A 3 -14.01 14.24 -11.02
C ILE A 3 -15.25 14.05 -11.89
N THR A 4 -15.38 12.93 -12.58
CA THR A 4 -16.56 12.63 -13.38
C THR A 4 -17.80 12.51 -12.51
N TRP A 5 -17.69 11.86 -11.36
CA TRP A 5 -18.76 11.80 -10.37
C TRP A 5 -19.12 13.21 -9.88
N LEU A 6 -18.11 14.03 -9.52
CA LEU A 6 -18.34 15.42 -9.09
C LEU A 6 -19.02 16.26 -10.19
N SER A 7 -18.64 16.07 -11.46
CA SER A 7 -19.27 16.73 -12.62
C SER A 7 -20.75 16.36 -12.74
N LEU A 8 -21.09 15.09 -12.55
CA LEU A 8 -22.46 14.61 -12.56
C LEU A 8 -23.27 15.15 -11.37
N GLU A 9 -22.72 15.02 -10.16
CA GLU A 9 -23.36 15.46 -8.91
C GLU A 9 -23.68 16.96 -8.91
N LYS A 10 -22.77 17.78 -9.46
CA LYS A 10 -22.93 19.24 -9.54
C LYS A 10 -23.53 19.71 -10.86
N ASN A 11 -23.83 18.79 -11.77
CA ASN A 11 -24.30 19.07 -13.14
C ASN A 11 -23.44 20.14 -13.84
N GLU A 12 -22.12 20.04 -13.71
CA GLU A 12 -21.15 20.98 -14.26
C GLU A 12 -20.22 20.27 -15.26
N GLN A 13 -20.00 20.89 -16.42
CA GLN A 13 -19.16 20.35 -17.48
C GLN A 13 -18.05 21.33 -17.91
N ASP A 14 -18.12 22.58 -17.46
CA ASP A 14 -17.10 23.58 -17.75
C ASP A 14 -15.79 23.21 -17.00
N PRO A 15 -14.67 23.07 -17.72
CA PRO A 15 -13.39 22.64 -17.11
C PRO A 15 -12.91 23.56 -16.00
N GLN A 16 -13.05 24.88 -16.17
CA GLN A 16 -12.59 25.87 -15.20
C GLN A 16 -13.40 25.81 -13.91
N LYS A 17 -14.71 25.64 -14.04
CA LYS A 17 -15.59 25.47 -12.86
C LYS A 17 -15.36 24.13 -12.18
N LEU A 18 -15.10 23.06 -12.93
CA LEU A 18 -14.73 21.75 -12.34
C LEU A 18 -13.43 21.85 -11.54
N LEU A 19 -12.42 22.58 -12.03
CA LEU A 19 -11.19 22.82 -11.29
C LEU A 19 -11.44 23.65 -10.00
N GLN A 20 -12.35 24.61 -10.04
CA GLN A 20 -12.77 25.36 -8.84
C GLN A 20 -13.49 24.44 -7.84
N LEU A 21 -14.38 23.58 -8.33
CA LEU A 21 -15.06 22.60 -7.47
C LEU A 21 -14.08 21.63 -6.82
N LEU A 22 -13.01 21.22 -7.49
CA LEU A 22 -11.97 20.36 -6.90
C LEU A 22 -11.21 21.03 -5.74
N LYS A 23 -11.12 22.36 -5.71
CA LYS A 23 -10.54 23.08 -4.56
C LYS A 23 -11.46 23.04 -3.34
N VAL A 24 -12.77 23.00 -3.57
CA VAL A 24 -13.78 22.92 -2.49
C VAL A 24 -14.02 21.47 -2.07
N PHE A 25 -14.00 20.54 -3.03
CA PHE A 25 -14.20 19.11 -2.85
C PHE A 25 -12.96 18.34 -3.31
N PRO A 26 -11.85 18.38 -2.55
CA PRO A 26 -10.61 17.75 -2.97
C PRO A 26 -10.73 16.23 -3.06
N LEU A 27 -9.97 15.65 -3.99
CA LEU A 27 -9.82 14.21 -4.07
C LEU A 27 -8.89 13.75 -2.95
N LYS A 28 -9.36 12.82 -2.12
CA LYS A 28 -8.57 12.19 -1.06
C LYS A 28 -8.57 10.69 -1.28
N PHE A 29 -7.39 10.09 -1.23
CA PHE A 29 -7.22 8.65 -1.39
C PHE A 29 -6.75 8.05 -0.06
N ASN A 30 -7.46 7.06 0.44
CA ASN A 30 -6.90 6.13 1.39
C ASN A 30 -6.22 5.00 0.58
N CYS A 31 -4.89 4.95 0.64
CA CYS A 31 -4.08 3.98 -0.10
C CYS A 31 -3.84 2.70 0.72
N ASP A 32 -4.73 2.35 1.64
CA ASP A 32 -4.72 1.06 2.33
C ASP A 32 -4.88 -0.06 1.31
N ALA A 33 -3.94 -1.02 1.29
CA ALA A 33 -3.96 -2.12 0.33
C ALA A 33 -5.16 -3.06 0.53
N GLU A 34 -5.66 -3.21 1.76
CA GLU A 34 -6.81 -4.06 2.08
C GLU A 34 -8.16 -3.36 1.83
N ASN A 35 -8.19 -2.03 1.98
CA ASN A 35 -9.42 -1.25 1.83
C ASN A 35 -9.14 0.12 1.18
N PRO A 36 -8.79 0.15 -0.12
CA PRO A 36 -8.54 1.39 -0.83
C PRO A 36 -9.83 2.19 -0.97
N GLN A 37 -9.80 3.48 -0.60
CA GLN A 37 -10.96 4.35 -0.63
C GLN A 37 -10.67 5.65 -1.36
N LEU A 38 -11.68 6.15 -2.08
CA LEU A 38 -11.67 7.46 -2.72
C LEU A 38 -12.77 8.34 -2.13
N PHE A 39 -12.37 9.52 -1.68
CA PHE A 39 -13.28 10.55 -1.23
C PHE A 39 -13.24 11.76 -2.18
N VAL A 40 -14.39 12.40 -2.35
CA VAL A 40 -14.53 13.71 -2.99
C VAL A 40 -15.08 14.68 -1.95
N GLY A 41 -14.22 15.57 -1.46
CA GLY A 41 -14.51 16.26 -0.21
C GLY A 41 -14.56 15.28 0.96
N ASP A 42 -15.72 15.17 1.59
CA ASP A 42 -15.98 14.22 2.69
C ASP A 42 -16.89 13.05 2.28
N ALA A 43 -17.30 13.00 1.02
CA ALA A 43 -18.14 11.92 0.50
C ALA A 43 -17.30 10.73 0.07
N ASP A 44 -17.57 9.55 0.62
CA ASP A 44 -17.06 8.28 0.08
C ASP A 44 -17.76 7.98 -1.25
N VAL A 45 -16.98 7.82 -2.31
CA VAL A 45 -17.51 7.66 -3.68
C VAL A 45 -17.13 6.31 -4.29
N ASN A 46 -16.61 5.37 -3.53
CA ASN A 46 -16.09 4.09 -4.04
C ASN A 46 -17.09 3.30 -4.89
N GLU A 47 -18.32 3.25 -4.46
CA GLU A 47 -19.39 2.58 -5.23
C GLU A 47 -19.87 3.46 -6.38
N SER A 48 -20.13 4.74 -6.10
CA SER A 48 -20.69 5.68 -7.05
C SER A 48 -19.82 5.89 -8.29
N ILE A 49 -18.49 5.85 -8.16
CA ILE A 49 -17.56 5.98 -9.30
C ILE A 49 -17.56 4.76 -10.25
N ARG A 50 -18.23 3.68 -9.87
CA ARG A 50 -18.39 2.47 -10.70
C ARG A 50 -19.70 2.44 -11.45
N SER A 51 -20.59 3.41 -11.22
CA SER A 51 -21.88 3.50 -11.90
C SER A 51 -21.71 3.56 -13.43
N ILE A 52 -22.77 3.19 -14.14
CA ILE A 52 -22.83 3.22 -15.60
C ILE A 52 -22.61 4.65 -16.10
N GLU A 53 -23.27 5.62 -15.50
CA GLU A 53 -23.19 7.05 -15.87
C GLU A 53 -21.79 7.61 -15.77
N VAL A 54 -21.05 7.29 -14.68
CA VAL A 54 -19.64 7.67 -14.52
C VAL A 54 -18.78 6.96 -15.55
N THR A 55 -19.06 5.67 -15.82
CA THR A 55 -18.27 4.86 -16.75
C THR A 55 -18.38 5.35 -18.18
N GLU A 56 -19.55 5.80 -18.61
CA GLU A 56 -19.79 6.36 -19.96
C GLU A 56 -19.12 7.73 -20.14
N ARG A 57 -19.12 8.58 -19.11
CA ARG A 57 -18.61 9.96 -19.21
C ARG A 57 -17.14 10.13 -18.86
N VAL A 58 -16.53 9.14 -18.18
CA VAL A 58 -15.15 9.28 -17.71
C VAL A 58 -14.14 9.57 -18.80
N SER A 59 -14.31 9.00 -19.98
CA SER A 59 -13.40 9.23 -21.13
C SER A 59 -13.43 10.67 -21.63
N HIS A 60 -14.59 11.30 -21.64
CA HIS A 60 -14.75 12.71 -22.03
C HIS A 60 -14.08 13.66 -21.03
N ILE A 61 -14.35 13.49 -19.74
CA ILE A 61 -13.76 14.30 -18.67
C ILE A 61 -12.24 14.10 -18.59
N ALA A 62 -11.78 12.85 -18.72
CA ALA A 62 -10.36 12.52 -18.68
C ALA A 62 -9.58 13.00 -19.94
N ALA A 63 -10.26 13.36 -21.01
CA ALA A 63 -9.64 13.93 -22.21
C ALA A 63 -9.37 15.43 -22.10
N ILE A 64 -9.97 16.14 -21.12
CA ILE A 64 -9.80 17.58 -20.93
C ILE A 64 -8.40 17.88 -20.40
N PRO A 65 -7.55 18.66 -21.15
CA PRO A 65 -6.15 18.86 -20.79
C PRO A 65 -5.93 19.47 -19.41
N GLU A 66 -6.73 20.45 -19.03
CA GLU A 66 -6.63 21.17 -17.75
C GLU A 66 -6.91 20.23 -16.57
N ILE A 67 -7.95 19.42 -16.68
CA ILE A 67 -8.31 18.42 -15.67
C ILE A 67 -7.21 17.36 -15.57
N ARG A 68 -6.66 16.96 -16.71
CA ARG A 68 -5.58 15.98 -16.76
C ARG A 68 -4.32 16.49 -16.08
N HIS A 69 -3.98 17.76 -16.30
CA HIS A 69 -2.83 18.40 -15.64
C HIS A 69 -2.99 18.44 -14.11
N GLU A 70 -4.16 18.79 -13.62
CA GLU A 70 -4.45 18.80 -12.19
C GLU A 70 -4.39 17.40 -11.58
N LEU A 71 -5.00 16.40 -12.26
CA LEU A 71 -4.92 15.00 -11.82
C LEU A 71 -3.48 14.48 -11.77
N LEU A 72 -2.65 14.84 -12.73
CA LEU A 72 -1.24 14.47 -12.78
C LEU A 72 -0.49 15.03 -11.55
N SER A 73 -0.75 16.27 -11.18
CA SER A 73 -0.17 16.90 -10.00
C SER A 73 -0.57 16.15 -8.72
N ILE A 74 -1.87 15.86 -8.57
CA ILE A 74 -2.39 15.12 -7.42
C ILE A 74 -1.76 13.72 -7.33
N GLN A 75 -1.74 12.96 -8.43
CA GLN A 75 -1.17 11.61 -8.46
C GLN A 75 0.32 11.61 -8.08
N ARG A 76 1.11 12.54 -8.63
CA ARG A 76 2.54 12.68 -8.30
C ARG A 76 2.77 13.04 -6.84
N GLN A 77 1.90 13.86 -6.26
CA GLN A 77 1.98 14.19 -4.83
C GLN A 77 1.75 12.97 -3.95
N TYR A 78 0.76 12.12 -4.28
CA TYR A 78 0.55 10.85 -3.56
C TYR A 78 1.73 9.90 -3.69
N ILE A 79 2.30 9.77 -4.88
CA ILE A 79 3.49 8.92 -5.12
C ILE A 79 4.68 9.43 -4.28
N LYS A 80 4.93 10.73 -4.30
CA LYS A 80 6.05 11.34 -3.56
C LYS A 80 5.92 11.20 -2.05
N ASN A 81 4.70 11.24 -1.54
CA ASN A 81 4.42 11.22 -0.10
C ASN A 81 4.19 9.80 0.45
N ALA A 82 4.38 8.75 -0.34
CA ALA A 82 4.22 7.36 0.10
C ALA A 82 5.49 6.84 0.79
N PRO A 83 5.55 6.75 2.13
CA PRO A 83 6.79 6.48 2.86
C PRO A 83 7.33 5.06 2.67
N ARG A 84 6.45 4.11 2.34
CA ARG A 84 6.78 2.69 2.08
C ARG A 84 6.73 2.33 0.61
N GLY A 85 6.67 3.32 -0.29
CA GLY A 85 6.36 3.11 -1.70
C GLY A 85 4.87 2.96 -1.95
N ILE A 86 4.50 2.90 -3.20
CA ILE A 86 3.11 2.78 -3.66
C ILE A 86 3.05 2.02 -4.96
N VAL A 87 2.04 1.20 -5.12
CA VAL A 87 1.69 0.57 -6.39
C VAL A 87 0.60 1.41 -7.06
N VAL A 88 0.86 1.83 -8.28
CA VAL A 88 -0.09 2.66 -9.04
C VAL A 88 -0.51 1.94 -10.30
N GLU A 89 -1.81 1.77 -10.48
CA GLU A 89 -2.41 1.16 -11.66
C GLU A 89 -2.96 2.24 -12.60
N GLY A 90 -2.74 2.07 -13.88
CA GLY A 90 -3.31 2.94 -14.92
C GLY A 90 -2.68 2.70 -16.28
N ARG A 91 -3.18 3.40 -17.30
CA ARG A 91 -2.81 3.17 -18.70
C ARG A 91 -1.62 3.99 -19.18
N ASP A 92 -1.34 5.09 -18.50
CA ASP A 92 -0.25 6.04 -18.84
C ASP A 92 0.72 6.27 -17.66
N ILE A 93 0.66 5.42 -16.65
CA ILE A 93 1.43 5.59 -15.41
C ILE A 93 2.93 5.58 -15.70
N GLY A 94 3.44 4.58 -16.40
CA GLY A 94 4.87 4.41 -16.64
C GLY A 94 5.49 5.46 -17.55
N ASN A 95 4.69 6.08 -18.45
CA ASN A 95 5.20 7.09 -19.39
C ASN A 95 4.97 8.53 -18.91
N VAL A 96 3.88 8.78 -18.19
CA VAL A 96 3.43 10.14 -17.91
C VAL A 96 3.39 10.45 -16.42
N VAL A 97 2.78 9.59 -15.62
CA VAL A 97 2.57 9.87 -14.18
C VAL A 97 3.85 9.66 -13.41
N ALA A 98 4.49 8.51 -13.57
CA ALA A 98 5.69 8.08 -12.83
C ALA A 98 6.79 7.57 -13.78
N PRO A 99 7.33 8.43 -14.68
CA PRO A 99 8.37 8.02 -15.62
C PRO A 99 9.68 7.60 -14.95
N GLU A 100 9.91 8.05 -13.71
CA GLU A 100 11.11 7.71 -12.91
C GLU A 100 10.87 6.49 -11.97
N SER A 101 9.74 5.78 -12.12
CA SER A 101 9.47 4.61 -11.30
C SER A 101 10.57 3.55 -11.46
N PRO A 102 11.09 2.97 -10.36
CA PRO A 102 12.17 1.97 -10.41
C PRO A 102 11.72 0.64 -11.01
N LEU A 103 10.43 0.36 -11.03
CA LEU A 103 9.84 -0.79 -11.72
C LEU A 103 8.55 -0.35 -12.42
N LYS A 104 8.51 -0.62 -13.72
CA LYS A 104 7.33 -0.44 -14.54
C LYS A 104 6.94 -1.79 -15.11
N LEU A 105 5.70 -2.17 -14.90
CA LEU A 105 5.13 -3.41 -15.40
C LEU A 105 4.08 -3.08 -16.46
N TYR A 106 4.20 -3.73 -17.61
CA TYR A 106 3.17 -3.70 -18.64
C TYR A 106 2.48 -5.06 -18.66
N LEU A 107 1.31 -5.11 -18.02
CA LEU A 107 0.51 -6.33 -17.93
C LEU A 107 -0.37 -6.43 -19.15
N THR A 108 -0.25 -7.54 -19.89
CA THR A 108 -1.08 -7.86 -21.05
C THR A 108 -1.66 -9.24 -20.95
N ALA A 109 -2.69 -9.47 -21.73
CA ALA A 109 -3.24 -10.80 -22.06
C ALA A 109 -3.95 -10.70 -23.40
N ASP A 110 -4.11 -11.82 -24.10
CA ASP A 110 -4.89 -11.80 -25.33
C ASP A 110 -6.36 -11.37 -25.07
N LEU A 111 -7.02 -10.93 -26.11
CA LEU A 111 -8.37 -10.37 -25.99
C LEU A 111 -9.39 -11.41 -25.49
N GLU A 112 -9.17 -12.66 -25.84
CA GLU A 112 -10.06 -13.77 -25.48
C GLU A 112 -9.95 -14.12 -24.00
N ALA A 113 -8.73 -14.24 -23.46
CA ALA A 113 -8.47 -14.45 -22.03
C ALA A 113 -9.02 -13.28 -21.19
N ARG A 114 -8.86 -12.03 -21.64
CA ARG A 114 -9.42 -10.83 -20.98
C ARG A 114 -10.95 -10.83 -20.98
N ALA A 115 -11.56 -11.22 -22.10
CA ALA A 115 -13.02 -11.30 -22.22
C ALA A 115 -13.61 -12.36 -21.27
N LEU A 116 -13.00 -13.55 -21.19
CA LEU A 116 -13.42 -14.63 -20.28
C LEU A 116 -13.29 -14.22 -18.80
N ARG A 117 -12.19 -13.57 -18.41
CA ARG A 117 -12.02 -13.08 -17.05
C ARG A 117 -13.07 -12.04 -16.69
N ARG A 118 -13.36 -11.12 -17.62
CA ARG A 118 -14.35 -10.07 -17.39
C ARG A 118 -15.78 -10.61 -17.33
N GLU A 119 -16.11 -11.62 -18.15
CA GLU A 119 -17.41 -12.31 -18.09
C GLU A 119 -17.63 -12.96 -16.72
N ALA A 120 -16.59 -13.57 -16.14
CA ALA A 120 -16.67 -14.16 -14.80
C ALA A 120 -16.91 -13.13 -13.69
N GLU A 121 -16.50 -11.86 -13.89
CA GLU A 121 -16.68 -10.75 -12.93
C GLU A 121 -18.05 -10.06 -13.05
N VAL A 122 -18.68 -10.10 -14.22
CA VAL A 122 -19.89 -9.33 -14.53
C VAL A 122 -21.06 -10.26 -14.86
N THR A 123 -22.04 -10.29 -13.97
CA THR A 123 -23.28 -11.06 -14.21
C THR A 123 -24.16 -10.41 -15.28
N GLY A 124 -24.58 -11.17 -16.28
CA GLY A 124 -25.61 -10.76 -17.25
C GLY A 124 -25.13 -10.10 -18.54
N VAL A 125 -23.84 -10.12 -18.84
CA VAL A 125 -23.26 -9.60 -20.09
C VAL A 125 -22.59 -10.76 -20.83
N SER A 126 -22.81 -10.87 -22.15
CA SER A 126 -22.20 -11.94 -22.95
C SER A 126 -20.72 -11.68 -23.24
N ALA A 127 -19.91 -12.75 -23.40
CA ALA A 127 -18.50 -12.65 -23.77
C ALA A 127 -18.26 -11.80 -25.04
N VAL A 128 -19.17 -11.83 -25.99
CA VAL A 128 -19.09 -11.05 -27.23
C VAL A 128 -19.23 -9.54 -26.98
N GLU A 129 -20.19 -9.16 -26.13
CA GLU A 129 -20.39 -7.75 -25.75
C GLU A 129 -19.21 -7.22 -24.94
N VAL A 130 -18.70 -8.04 -24.02
CA VAL A 130 -17.49 -7.72 -23.24
C VAL A 130 -16.29 -7.55 -24.17
N LYS A 131 -16.07 -8.45 -25.13
CA LYS A 131 -14.99 -8.39 -26.09
C LYS A 131 -15.02 -7.11 -26.92
N ASN A 132 -16.19 -6.75 -27.48
CA ASN A 132 -16.38 -5.53 -28.27
C ASN A 132 -16.12 -4.26 -27.42
N SER A 133 -16.56 -4.26 -26.16
CA SER A 133 -16.32 -3.14 -25.23
C SER A 133 -14.84 -2.98 -24.88
N LEU A 134 -14.10 -4.08 -24.71
CA LEU A 134 -12.66 -4.06 -24.42
C LEU A 134 -11.88 -3.57 -25.64
N ASP A 135 -12.17 -4.10 -26.83
CA ASP A 135 -11.50 -3.71 -28.07
C ASP A 135 -11.72 -2.22 -28.39
N GLY A 136 -12.95 -1.75 -28.26
CA GLY A 136 -13.28 -0.32 -28.41
C GLY A 136 -12.53 0.59 -27.44
N ARG A 137 -12.35 0.19 -26.19
CA ARG A 137 -11.56 0.96 -25.20
C ARG A 137 -10.07 0.96 -25.51
N ASP A 138 -9.51 -0.18 -25.87
CA ASP A 138 -8.09 -0.29 -26.19
C ASP A 138 -7.77 0.54 -27.46
N LEU A 139 -8.66 0.58 -28.43
CA LEU A 139 -8.54 1.45 -29.60
C LEU A 139 -8.57 2.92 -29.24
N ILE A 140 -9.53 3.36 -28.43
CA ILE A 140 -9.62 4.76 -27.97
C ILE A 140 -8.37 5.14 -27.17
N ASP A 141 -7.91 4.28 -26.28
CA ASP A 141 -6.79 4.56 -25.40
C ASP A 141 -5.44 4.58 -26.15
N SER A 142 -5.27 3.74 -27.18
CA SER A 142 -4.06 3.71 -28.01
C SER A 142 -3.99 4.87 -29.02
N THR A 143 -5.14 5.40 -29.47
CA THR A 143 -5.22 6.46 -30.48
C THR A 143 -5.31 7.88 -29.90
N ARG A 144 -5.32 8.03 -28.57
CA ARG A 144 -5.35 9.35 -27.90
C ARG A 144 -4.15 10.21 -28.29
N LYS A 145 -4.41 11.47 -28.61
CA LYS A 145 -3.35 12.46 -28.87
C LYS A 145 -2.53 12.81 -27.63
N VAL A 146 -3.12 12.70 -26.44
CA VAL A 146 -2.48 13.00 -25.15
C VAL A 146 -2.47 11.74 -24.30
N SER A 147 -1.28 11.29 -23.92
CA SER A 147 -1.04 10.07 -23.13
C SER A 147 -1.69 8.81 -23.73
N PRO A 148 -1.26 8.36 -24.91
CA PRO A 148 -1.73 7.10 -25.47
C PRO A 148 -1.36 5.92 -24.59
N LEU A 149 -2.13 4.84 -24.66
CA LEU A 149 -1.75 3.57 -24.09
C LEU A 149 -0.50 3.06 -24.84
N ALA A 150 0.64 3.18 -24.21
CA ALA A 150 1.90 2.70 -24.75
C ALA A 150 2.76 2.11 -23.63
N MET A 151 3.41 1.01 -23.95
CA MET A 151 4.40 0.42 -23.07
C MET A 151 5.60 1.38 -22.95
N ALA A 152 6.03 1.67 -21.71
CA ALA A 152 7.25 2.45 -21.50
C ALA A 152 8.47 1.65 -21.97
N SER A 153 9.49 2.33 -22.49
CA SER A 153 10.66 1.68 -23.09
C SER A 153 11.45 0.80 -22.11
N ASP A 154 11.35 1.10 -20.82
CA ASP A 154 11.99 0.40 -19.70
C ASP A 154 11.00 -0.47 -18.90
N ALA A 155 9.77 -0.64 -19.38
CA ALA A 155 8.80 -1.49 -18.75
C ALA A 155 9.06 -2.98 -19.02
N VAL A 156 8.83 -3.80 -17.99
CA VAL A 156 8.85 -5.26 -18.12
C VAL A 156 7.46 -5.72 -18.56
N LEU A 157 7.43 -6.45 -19.68
CA LEU A 157 6.20 -7.07 -20.18
C LEU A 157 5.87 -8.32 -19.34
N ILE A 158 4.66 -8.40 -18.84
CA ILE A 158 4.08 -9.61 -18.26
C ILE A 158 2.88 -10.01 -19.12
N ASP A 159 3.02 -11.07 -19.88
CA ASP A 159 1.91 -11.67 -20.60
C ASP A 159 1.22 -12.69 -19.67
N SER A 160 0.02 -12.35 -19.23
CA SER A 160 -0.78 -13.17 -18.33
C SER A 160 -1.81 -14.05 -19.07
N THR A 161 -1.71 -14.20 -20.39
CA THR A 161 -2.68 -14.96 -21.19
C THR A 161 -2.92 -16.36 -20.62
N LEU A 162 -1.85 -17.07 -20.27
CA LEU A 162 -1.87 -18.42 -19.72
C LEU A 162 -1.65 -18.49 -18.21
N LEU A 163 -1.42 -17.36 -17.53
CA LEU A 163 -1.17 -17.32 -16.11
C LEU A 163 -2.48 -17.13 -15.32
N ASN A 164 -2.60 -17.83 -14.21
CA ASN A 164 -3.60 -17.51 -13.21
C ASN A 164 -3.18 -16.30 -12.35
N LEU A 165 -4.04 -15.89 -11.40
CA LEU A 165 -3.76 -14.74 -10.54
C LEU A 165 -2.51 -14.94 -9.68
N GLU A 166 -2.36 -16.10 -9.06
CA GLU A 166 -1.25 -16.43 -8.16
C GLU A 166 0.07 -16.46 -8.91
N GLU A 167 0.12 -17.08 -10.10
CA GLU A 167 1.30 -17.09 -10.97
C GLU A 167 1.69 -15.69 -11.45
N THR A 168 0.69 -14.87 -11.77
CA THR A 168 0.93 -13.46 -12.16
C THR A 168 1.52 -12.66 -11.00
N VAL A 169 0.98 -12.82 -9.80
CA VAL A 169 1.48 -12.17 -8.58
C VAL A 169 2.89 -12.65 -8.25
N GLU A 170 3.17 -13.95 -8.32
CA GLU A 170 4.53 -14.47 -8.05
C GLU A 170 5.54 -13.90 -9.05
N ARG A 171 5.18 -13.75 -10.33
CA ARG A 171 6.06 -13.09 -11.31
C ARG A 171 6.38 -11.64 -10.95
N VAL A 172 5.41 -10.90 -10.42
CA VAL A 172 5.63 -9.53 -9.90
C VAL A 172 6.59 -9.56 -8.69
N TRP A 173 6.40 -10.51 -7.77
CA TRP A 173 7.28 -10.66 -6.60
C TRP A 173 8.73 -10.99 -7.00
N GLU A 174 8.93 -11.85 -8.00
CA GLU A 174 10.27 -12.14 -8.54
C GLU A 174 10.95 -10.86 -9.05
N LEU A 175 10.25 -10.07 -9.85
CA LEU A 175 10.78 -8.81 -10.40
C LEU A 175 11.10 -7.78 -9.30
N LEU A 176 10.29 -7.70 -8.24
CA LEU A 176 10.57 -6.84 -7.10
C LEU A 176 11.84 -7.30 -6.37
N ARG A 177 12.04 -8.62 -6.18
CA ARG A 177 13.26 -9.20 -5.59
C ARG A 177 14.50 -8.93 -6.46
N GLU A 178 14.41 -9.20 -7.77
CA GLU A 178 15.48 -8.96 -8.75
C GLU A 178 15.95 -7.50 -8.75
N ARG A 179 15.03 -6.56 -8.54
CA ARG A 179 15.30 -5.12 -8.51
C ARG A 179 15.62 -4.57 -7.12
N ASN A 180 15.66 -5.40 -6.07
CA ASN A 180 15.83 -5.00 -4.66
C ASN A 180 14.82 -3.91 -4.23
N LEU A 181 13.58 -4.01 -4.70
CA LEU A 181 12.53 -3.05 -4.41
C LEU A 181 11.64 -3.47 -3.23
N LEU A 182 11.82 -4.68 -2.73
CA LEU A 182 11.22 -5.09 -1.47
C LEU A 182 12.03 -4.42 -0.36
N GLY A 183 11.38 -3.55 0.39
CA GLY A 183 11.97 -3.04 1.62
C GLY A 183 12.39 -4.19 2.52
N LEU A 184 13.34 -3.95 3.41
CA LEU A 184 13.68 -4.95 4.42
C LEU A 184 12.46 -5.19 5.30
N PRO A 185 12.10 -6.46 5.59
CA PRO A 185 10.99 -6.75 6.48
C PRO A 185 11.27 -6.17 7.87
N ILE A 186 10.24 -5.59 8.47
CA ILE A 186 10.32 -4.96 9.79
C ILE A 186 9.83 -5.97 10.83
N VAL A 187 10.67 -6.25 11.82
CA VAL A 187 10.38 -7.13 12.95
C VAL A 187 10.18 -6.27 14.21
N GLY A 188 8.95 -6.19 14.70
CA GLY A 188 8.63 -5.51 15.95
C GLY A 188 8.87 -6.42 17.14
N ILE A 189 9.61 -5.94 18.14
CA ILE A 189 9.89 -6.70 19.37
C ILE A 189 9.04 -6.15 20.52
N LEU A 190 8.13 -6.96 21.02
CA LEU A 190 7.14 -6.61 22.02
C LEU A 190 7.27 -7.53 23.26
N GLY A 191 6.84 -7.06 24.38
CA GLY A 191 6.88 -7.79 25.65
C GLY A 191 7.04 -6.86 26.84
N ARG A 192 6.80 -7.33 28.04
CA ARG A 192 6.92 -6.57 29.29
C ARG A 192 8.33 -6.02 29.53
N PRO A 193 8.51 -5.03 30.41
CA PRO A 193 9.81 -4.63 30.92
C PRO A 193 10.61 -5.84 31.46
N ASN A 194 11.93 -5.80 31.24
CA ASN A 194 12.87 -6.79 31.78
C ASN A 194 12.73 -8.25 31.30
N VAL A 195 11.89 -8.55 30.30
CA VAL A 195 11.83 -9.89 29.70
C VAL A 195 13.02 -10.20 28.80
N GLY A 196 13.89 -9.19 28.55
CA GLY A 196 15.14 -9.35 27.77
C GLY A 196 15.03 -8.93 26.30
N LYS A 197 14.07 -8.05 25.95
CA LYS A 197 13.94 -7.49 24.58
C LYS A 197 15.25 -6.89 24.07
N SER A 198 15.85 -5.98 24.84
CA SER A 198 17.10 -5.31 24.46
C SER A 198 18.28 -6.31 24.32
N THR A 199 18.31 -7.37 25.12
CA THR A 199 19.32 -8.42 24.96
C THR A 199 19.15 -9.16 23.63
N LEU A 200 17.90 -9.47 23.27
CA LEU A 200 17.59 -10.10 21.99
C LEU A 200 17.95 -9.17 20.81
N ILE A 201 17.57 -7.90 20.89
CA ILE A 201 17.89 -6.88 19.90
C ILE A 201 19.40 -6.75 19.72
N ASN A 202 20.15 -6.62 20.81
CA ASN A 202 21.61 -6.53 20.76
C ASN A 202 22.26 -7.78 20.12
N ARG A 203 21.65 -8.94 20.26
CA ARG A 203 22.13 -10.17 19.63
C ARG A 203 21.88 -10.15 18.10
N PHE A 204 20.79 -9.57 17.63
CA PHE A 204 20.53 -9.38 16.20
C PHE A 204 21.41 -8.31 15.58
N ILE A 205 21.65 -7.20 16.28
CA ILE A 205 22.49 -6.10 15.78
C ILE A 205 23.94 -6.55 15.63
N GLY A 206 24.41 -7.42 16.52
CA GLY A 206 25.81 -7.87 16.53
C GLY A 206 26.78 -6.71 16.79
N ARG A 207 27.67 -6.42 15.79
CA ARG A 207 28.65 -5.31 15.85
C ARG A 207 28.31 -4.16 14.91
N ARG A 208 27.09 -4.08 14.37
CA ARG A 208 26.68 -3.05 13.39
C ARG A 208 26.05 -1.85 14.10
N GLU A 209 26.25 -0.66 13.52
CA GLU A 209 25.71 0.61 14.04
C GLU A 209 24.21 0.75 13.78
N ALA A 210 23.52 1.47 14.67
CA ALA A 210 22.12 1.79 14.50
C ALA A 210 21.91 2.73 13.30
N ILE A 211 20.95 2.46 12.46
CA ILE A 211 20.47 3.40 11.45
C ILE A 211 19.46 4.32 12.14
N VAL A 212 19.90 5.53 12.48
CA VAL A 212 19.01 6.60 12.92
C VAL A 212 18.58 7.35 11.66
N GLU A 213 17.41 7.08 11.12
CA GLU A 213 16.81 7.96 10.12
C GLU A 213 16.21 9.18 10.83
N ASP A 214 16.91 10.33 10.73
CA ASP A 214 16.35 11.64 11.05
C ASP A 214 15.31 12.04 9.98
N THR A 215 14.08 11.61 10.15
CA THR A 215 12.96 12.13 9.35
C THR A 215 12.44 13.40 10.02
N PRO A 216 12.53 14.59 9.38
CA PRO A 216 12.04 15.83 9.98
C PRO A 216 10.54 15.75 10.27
N GLY A 217 10.15 15.95 11.53
CA GLY A 217 8.75 16.00 11.96
C GLY A 217 8.25 14.77 12.74
N VAL A 218 9.10 13.79 13.02
CA VAL A 218 8.77 12.62 13.85
C VAL A 218 9.60 12.68 15.14
N THR A 219 8.92 12.51 16.28
CA THR A 219 9.51 12.53 17.63
C THR A 219 10.75 11.63 17.77
N ARG A 220 11.74 12.10 18.49
CA ARG A 220 13.14 11.67 18.65
C ARG A 220 13.41 10.23 19.16
N ASP A 221 12.40 9.36 19.31
CA ASP A 221 12.55 8.14 20.12
C ASP A 221 12.35 6.82 19.33
N ARG A 222 12.59 6.82 18.01
CA ARG A 222 12.49 5.60 17.19
C ARG A 222 13.87 5.06 16.90
N VAL A 223 14.20 3.91 17.46
CA VAL A 223 15.46 3.24 17.12
C VAL A 223 15.12 2.02 16.26
N GLN A 224 15.47 2.10 14.99
CA GLN A 224 15.40 1.01 14.04
C GLN A 224 16.82 0.54 13.75
N TYR A 225 17.01 -0.77 13.73
CA TYR A 225 18.32 -1.37 13.48
C TYR A 225 18.23 -2.28 12.27
N GLU A 226 19.10 -2.08 11.28
CA GLU A 226 19.27 -3.04 10.22
C GLU A 226 20.08 -4.22 10.74
N CYS A 227 19.50 -5.42 10.63
CA CYS A 227 20.08 -6.66 11.13
C CYS A 227 20.24 -7.68 10.00
N GLU A 228 21.16 -8.63 10.21
CA GLU A 228 21.33 -9.78 9.33
C GLU A 228 21.44 -11.05 10.18
N TRP A 229 20.60 -12.04 9.89
CA TRP A 229 20.60 -13.32 10.57
C TRP A 229 20.33 -14.46 9.60
N GLY A 230 21.19 -15.47 9.60
CA GLY A 230 21.05 -16.60 8.69
C GLY A 230 21.08 -16.22 7.20
N GLY A 231 21.82 -15.17 6.83
CA GLY A 231 21.89 -14.66 5.45
C GLY A 231 20.68 -13.84 5.01
N ARG A 232 19.77 -13.49 5.93
CA ARG A 232 18.60 -12.64 5.65
C ARG A 232 18.73 -11.31 6.37
N ARG A 233 18.49 -10.22 5.63
CA ARG A 233 18.47 -8.85 6.16
C ARG A 233 17.07 -8.46 6.56
N PHE A 234 16.92 -7.73 7.67
CA PHE A 234 15.66 -7.22 8.18
C PHE A 234 15.91 -6.01 9.09
N ILE A 235 14.86 -5.26 9.36
CA ILE A 235 14.88 -4.15 10.31
C ILE A 235 14.26 -4.62 11.61
N VAL A 236 14.93 -4.40 12.73
CA VAL A 236 14.36 -4.58 14.07
C VAL A 236 13.88 -3.24 14.60
N MET A 237 12.64 -3.19 15.05
CA MET A 237 12.06 -2.03 15.73
C MET A 237 12.05 -2.29 17.24
N ASP A 238 12.81 -1.48 17.99
CA ASP A 238 12.82 -1.53 19.45
C ASP A 238 11.67 -0.71 20.02
N THR A 239 10.88 -1.33 20.89
CA THR A 239 9.81 -0.67 21.64
C THR A 239 10.24 -0.30 23.08
N GLY A 240 11.47 -0.65 23.47
CA GLY A 240 11.97 -0.54 24.86
C GLY A 240 12.18 0.88 25.39
N GLY A 241 12.34 1.88 24.50
CA GLY A 241 12.47 3.29 24.88
C GLY A 241 11.16 3.97 25.30
N TRP A 242 10.01 3.29 25.19
CA TRP A 242 8.66 3.86 25.36
C TRP A 242 8.02 3.55 26.72
N GLU A 243 8.74 2.85 27.61
CA GLU A 243 8.23 2.36 28.88
C GLU A 243 8.32 3.38 30.05
N SER A 244 8.54 4.66 29.76
CA SER A 244 8.70 5.67 30.82
C SER A 244 7.38 6.37 31.14
N LYS A 245 6.54 5.79 32.01
CA LYS A 245 5.97 6.41 33.21
C LYS A 245 4.98 5.47 33.90
N PRO A 246 5.19 5.09 35.16
CA PRO A 246 4.21 4.39 35.95
C PRO A 246 3.34 5.40 36.69
N ASP A 247 2.26 5.85 36.12
CA ASP A 247 1.19 6.51 36.85
C ASP A 247 -0.12 5.73 36.67
N GLY A 248 -0.40 4.87 37.68
CA GLY A 248 -1.72 4.48 38.10
C GLY A 248 -2.55 3.58 37.19
N ILE A 249 -2.60 2.29 37.52
CA ILE A 249 -3.76 1.38 37.35
C ILE A 249 -4.58 1.58 36.06
N SER A 250 -3.96 1.41 34.89
CA SER A 250 -4.52 0.84 33.68
C SER A 250 -3.37 0.38 32.81
N VAL A 251 -3.33 -0.92 32.52
CA VAL A 251 -2.41 -1.48 31.53
C VAL A 251 -2.90 -0.99 30.16
N GLN A 252 -2.52 0.23 29.81
CA GLN A 252 -2.68 0.71 28.43
C GLN A 252 -1.49 0.18 27.63
N VAL A 253 -1.78 -0.46 26.52
CA VAL A 253 -0.76 -0.76 25.51
C VAL A 253 -0.07 0.56 25.18
N SER A 254 1.26 0.62 25.31
CA SER A 254 1.99 1.87 25.07
C SER A 254 1.83 2.27 23.61
N ALA A 255 1.79 3.57 23.34
CA ALA A 255 1.75 4.10 21.96
C ALA A 255 2.87 3.53 21.08
N GLY A 256 4.00 3.15 21.69
CA GLY A 256 5.10 2.47 21.01
C GLY A 256 4.78 1.05 20.57
N ALA A 257 4.07 0.31 21.39
CA ALA A 257 3.63 -1.05 21.03
C ALA A 257 2.56 -1.01 19.94
N GLU A 258 1.60 -0.09 20.00
CA GLU A 258 0.60 0.11 18.95
C GLU A 258 1.27 0.44 17.61
N LEU A 259 2.24 1.36 17.62
CA LEU A 259 2.98 1.74 16.43
C LEU A 259 3.82 0.60 15.87
N ALA A 260 4.50 -0.18 16.73
CA ALA A 260 5.24 -1.36 16.31
C ALA A 260 4.31 -2.41 15.70
N MET A 261 3.12 -2.60 16.27
CA MET A 261 2.10 -3.47 15.72
C MET A 261 1.62 -2.99 14.33
N GLU A 262 1.50 -1.68 14.12
CA GLU A 262 1.10 -1.10 12.84
C GLU A 262 2.20 -1.22 11.77
N GLN A 263 3.45 -0.90 12.12
CA GLN A 263 4.54 -0.76 11.16
C GLN A 263 5.34 -2.02 10.87
N SER A 264 5.27 -3.04 11.72
CA SER A 264 6.03 -4.29 11.53
C SER A 264 5.32 -5.24 10.58
N ASP A 265 6.10 -6.03 9.85
CA ASP A 265 5.62 -7.13 9.02
C ASP A 265 5.47 -8.43 9.83
N VAL A 266 6.29 -8.58 10.88
CA VAL A 266 6.29 -9.71 11.81
C VAL A 266 6.43 -9.16 13.23
N LEU A 267 5.71 -9.73 14.18
CA LEU A 267 5.75 -9.37 15.59
C LEU A 267 6.40 -10.48 16.41
N CYS A 268 7.41 -10.13 17.19
CA CYS A 268 8.05 -11.03 18.16
C CYS A 268 7.55 -10.68 19.55
N PHE A 269 6.75 -11.55 20.14
CA PHE A 269 6.29 -11.42 21.53
C PHE A 269 7.24 -12.16 22.47
N VAL A 270 7.99 -11.41 23.27
CA VAL A 270 9.02 -11.95 24.18
C VAL A 270 8.44 -12.07 25.58
N VAL A 271 8.53 -13.26 26.15
CA VAL A 271 8.12 -13.56 27.52
C VAL A 271 9.29 -14.11 28.34
N ASP A 272 9.26 -13.91 29.63
CA ASP A 272 10.20 -14.47 30.58
C ASP A 272 9.76 -15.89 30.97
N ALA A 273 10.51 -16.90 30.53
CA ALA A 273 10.16 -18.29 30.76
C ALA A 273 10.22 -18.71 32.25
N GLN A 274 10.99 -17.99 33.06
CA GLN A 274 11.08 -18.29 34.51
C GLN A 274 9.91 -17.75 35.32
N ILE A 275 9.42 -16.55 34.92
CA ILE A 275 8.29 -15.91 35.64
C ILE A 275 6.96 -16.48 35.13
N GLY A 276 6.89 -16.90 33.87
CA GLY A 276 5.67 -17.32 33.20
C GLY A 276 4.77 -16.16 32.79
N ALA A 277 3.55 -16.47 32.35
CA ALA A 277 2.57 -15.49 31.90
C ALA A 277 1.98 -14.72 33.09
N LEU A 278 1.81 -13.41 32.94
CA LEU A 278 1.16 -12.51 33.89
C LEU A 278 -0.04 -11.82 33.20
N ASP A 279 -0.92 -11.22 33.99
CA ASP A 279 -2.14 -10.52 33.53
C ASP A 279 -1.81 -9.41 32.50
N GLU A 280 -0.64 -8.78 32.62
CA GLU A 280 -0.13 -7.78 31.66
C GLU A 280 0.17 -8.39 30.29
N ASP A 281 0.61 -9.63 30.23
CA ASP A 281 0.84 -10.36 28.99
C ASP A 281 -0.49 -10.65 28.27
N ASP A 282 -1.55 -10.95 29.01
CA ASP A 282 -2.87 -11.22 28.45
C ASP A 282 -3.45 -9.99 27.72
N VAL A 283 -3.26 -8.79 28.26
CA VAL A 283 -3.67 -7.55 27.61
C VAL A 283 -2.92 -7.35 26.28
N LEU A 284 -1.60 -7.55 26.28
CA LEU A 284 -0.80 -7.42 25.08
C LEU A 284 -1.17 -8.48 24.03
N VAL A 285 -1.44 -9.71 24.44
CA VAL A 285 -1.88 -10.79 23.55
C VAL A 285 -3.22 -10.47 22.89
N GLN A 286 -4.15 -9.83 23.60
CA GLN A 286 -5.43 -9.41 23.02
C GLN A 286 -5.22 -8.37 21.89
N GLU A 287 -4.33 -7.41 22.09
CA GLU A 287 -4.00 -6.41 21.06
C GLU A 287 -3.23 -7.03 19.89
N LEU A 288 -2.26 -7.90 20.17
CA LEU A 288 -1.52 -8.62 19.14
C LEU A 288 -2.44 -9.43 18.21
N ARG A 289 -3.47 -10.08 18.76
CA ARG A 289 -4.46 -10.81 17.95
C ARG A 289 -5.26 -9.92 16.99
N LYS A 290 -5.48 -8.66 17.36
CA LYS A 290 -6.17 -7.68 16.48
C LYS A 290 -5.30 -7.24 15.30
N ALA A 291 -3.98 -7.31 15.44
CA ALA A 291 -3.04 -6.83 14.42
C ALA A 291 -3.04 -7.67 13.14
N LYS A 292 -3.61 -8.90 13.16
CA LYS A 292 -3.70 -9.82 12.00
C LYS A 292 -2.37 -10.07 11.26
N LYS A 293 -1.25 -10.00 11.99
CA LYS A 293 0.12 -10.18 11.47
C LYS A 293 0.72 -11.48 12.00
N PRO A 294 1.72 -12.06 11.35
CA PRO A 294 2.47 -13.19 11.88
C PRO A 294 3.07 -12.83 13.25
N ILE A 295 2.86 -13.68 14.25
CA ILE A 295 3.36 -13.50 15.62
C ILE A 295 4.26 -14.67 15.97
N LEU A 296 5.48 -14.38 16.42
CA LEU A 296 6.42 -15.33 16.99
C LEU A 296 6.47 -15.17 18.49
N LEU A 297 6.11 -16.20 19.23
CA LEU A 297 6.30 -16.25 20.69
C LEU A 297 7.75 -16.65 21.00
N ILE A 298 8.44 -15.82 21.78
CA ILE A 298 9.85 -16.04 22.17
C ILE A 298 9.89 -16.21 23.70
N ALA A 299 10.13 -17.43 24.16
CA ALA A 299 10.42 -17.71 25.56
C ALA A 299 11.90 -17.43 25.82
N ASN A 300 12.20 -16.38 26.57
CA ASN A 300 13.55 -15.97 26.92
C ASN A 300 13.94 -16.40 28.32
N LYS A 301 15.22 -16.39 28.67
CA LYS A 301 15.79 -16.77 29.98
C LYS A 301 15.55 -18.24 30.37
N VAL A 302 15.56 -19.13 29.37
CA VAL A 302 15.37 -20.57 29.61
C VAL A 302 16.61 -21.27 30.17
N ASP A 303 17.78 -20.65 30.08
CA ASP A 303 19.09 -21.25 30.38
C ASP A 303 19.70 -20.77 31.72
N SER A 304 18.95 -20.11 32.57
CA SER A 304 19.47 -19.56 33.84
C SER A 304 19.00 -20.29 35.07
#